data_9c8a1eceda0f086ed40c30399eaaffb1
#
_entry.id   9c8a1eceda0f086ed40c30399eaaffb1
#
_cell.length_a   1.000
_cell.length_b   1.000
_cell.length_c   1.000
_cell.angle_alpha   90.00
_cell.angle_beta   90.00
_cell.angle_gamma   90.00
#
_symmetry.space_group_name_H-M   'P 1'
#
loop_
_entity.id
_entity.type
_entity.pdbx_description
1 polymer ?
#
loop_
_entity_poly.entity_id
_entity_poly.type
_entity_poly.pdbx_seq_one_letter_code
_entity_poly.pdbx_strand_id
1 'polypeptide(L)'
;MDGTNGHPVVDELVDRIDRDGESTVVYLSGELDLLVSPDLQTLLDTECERHPRRLCLDLTGVDFLDSSALHVFVHTHKRLAGESARLELVSCTPAVRRLLSLTSLDWLLATCASSPTAAQRCLRLM
;
A
#
# COMPACT_ATOMS: atom_id res chain seq x y z
N MET A 1 -15.93 11.43 19.43
CA MET A 1 -15.57 10.95 19.17
C MET A 1 -15.02 10.67 18.72
N ASP A 2 -15.19 10.60 18.77
CA ASP A 2 -14.68 10.18 18.30
C ASP A 2 -14.28 9.74 17.73
N GLY A 3 -14.56 9.59 17.79
CA GLY A 3 -14.12 8.93 17.34
C GLY A 3 -13.81 8.70 16.85
N THR A 4 -13.89 8.70 16.77
CA THR A 4 -13.47 8.36 16.34
C THR A 4 -12.67 8.49 16.00
N ASN A 5 -12.50 8.72 16.13
CA ASN A 5 -11.70 8.79 15.89
C ASN A 5 -10.74 8.20 15.63
N GLY A 6 -10.33 8.38 15.81
CA GLY A 6 -9.18 7.56 15.49
C GLY A 6 -9.52 6.10 15.55
N HIS A 7 -9.39 5.43 14.47
CA HIS A 7 -9.59 4.00 14.43
C HIS A 7 -8.32 3.34 14.95
N PRO A 8 -8.37 2.64 16.08
CA PRO A 8 -7.17 1.94 16.55
C PRO A 8 -6.61 0.99 15.50
N VAL A 9 -7.51 0.42 14.67
CA VAL A 9 -7.10 -0.50 13.62
C VAL A 9 -6.22 0.20 12.60
N VAL A 10 -6.54 1.44 12.25
CA VAL A 10 -5.72 2.20 11.30
C VAL A 10 -4.35 2.48 11.90
N ASP A 11 -4.29 2.85 13.18
CA ASP A 11 -3.01 3.12 13.84
C ASP A 11 -2.14 1.88 13.89
N GLU A 12 -2.75 0.70 14.06
CA GLU A 12 -2.02 -0.56 14.08
C GLU A 12 -1.59 -0.98 12.68
N LEU A 13 -2.32 -0.53 11.67
CA LEU A 13 -2.12 -0.93 10.30
C LEU A 13 -0.98 -0.15 9.64
N VAL A 14 -0.79 1.10 10.03
CA VAL A 14 0.16 2.01 9.40
C VAL A 14 1.26 2.36 10.38
N ASP A 15 2.51 2.04 10.01
CA ASP A 15 3.66 2.42 10.82
C ASP A 15 4.00 3.88 10.58
N ARG A 16 3.99 4.31 9.33
CA ARG A 16 4.23 5.71 9.01
C ARG A 16 3.88 5.96 7.54
N ILE A 17 3.82 7.22 7.19
CA ILE A 17 3.62 7.66 5.81
C ILE A 17 4.68 8.71 5.52
N ASP A 18 5.47 8.49 4.46
CA ASP A 18 6.46 9.45 4.00
C ASP A 18 5.97 10.08 2.71
N ARG A 19 5.90 11.39 2.68
CA ARG A 19 5.49 12.12 1.48
C ARG A 19 6.64 12.99 1.02
N ASP A 20 7.01 12.85 -0.24
CA ASP A 20 8.13 13.59 -0.80
C ASP A 20 7.78 13.99 -2.24
N GLY A 21 7.44 15.27 -2.42
CA GLY A 21 7.03 15.75 -3.72
C GLY A 21 5.77 15.07 -4.17
N GLU A 22 5.83 14.35 -5.29
CA GLU A 22 4.68 13.67 -5.87
C GLU A 22 4.60 12.20 -5.50
N SER A 23 5.54 11.72 -4.68
CA SER A 23 5.55 10.34 -4.25
C SER A 23 5.15 10.22 -2.78
N THR A 24 4.38 9.18 -2.49
CA THR A 24 3.99 8.85 -1.12
C THR A 24 4.32 7.39 -0.87
N VAL A 25 4.92 7.10 0.27
CA VAL A 25 5.17 5.73 0.70
C VAL A 25 4.41 5.48 2.00
N VAL A 26 3.54 4.49 1.97
CA VAL A 26 2.78 4.08 3.15
C VAL A 26 3.38 2.78 3.67
N TYR A 27 3.83 2.78 4.91
CA TYR A 27 4.44 1.59 5.53
C TYR A 27 3.36 0.87 6.32
N LEU A 28 2.93 -0.27 5.78
CA LEU A 28 1.86 -1.06 6.39
C LEU A 28 2.44 -2.21 7.19
N SER A 29 1.70 -2.67 8.19
CA SER A 29 2.13 -3.80 9.02
C SER A 29 0.93 -4.57 9.53
N GLY A 30 1.19 -5.79 10.00
CA GLY A 30 0.18 -6.63 10.60
C GLY A 30 -0.51 -7.51 9.59
N GLU A 31 -1.77 -7.81 9.86
CA GLU A 31 -2.58 -8.68 9.03
C GLU A 31 -3.61 -7.86 8.28
N LEU A 32 -3.55 -7.91 6.97
CA LEU A 32 -4.48 -7.19 6.10
C LEU A 32 -5.59 -8.14 5.69
N ASP A 33 -6.58 -8.30 6.56
CA ASP A 33 -7.68 -9.24 6.34
C ASP A 33 -9.00 -8.49 6.16
N LEU A 34 -10.08 -9.25 6.12
CA LEU A 34 -11.40 -8.70 5.88
C LEU A 34 -11.79 -7.67 6.94
N LEU A 35 -11.35 -7.85 8.17
CA LEU A 35 -11.70 -6.93 9.25
C LEU A 35 -11.10 -5.55 9.06
N VAL A 36 -9.91 -5.48 8.50
CA VAL A 36 -9.22 -4.19 8.33
C VAL A 36 -9.36 -3.62 6.93
N SER A 37 -9.88 -4.40 5.97
CA SER A 37 -9.91 -3.92 4.59
C SER A 37 -10.74 -2.65 4.39
N PRO A 38 -11.86 -2.42 5.10
CA PRO A 38 -12.55 -1.14 4.96
C PRO A 38 -11.70 0.05 5.40
N ASP A 39 -10.96 -0.12 6.50
CA ASP A 39 -10.08 0.94 6.99
C ASP A 39 -8.90 1.14 6.05
N LEU A 40 -8.37 0.05 5.50
CA LEU A 40 -7.31 0.15 4.50
C LEU A 40 -7.80 0.89 3.26
N GLN A 41 -9.01 0.60 2.80
CA GLN A 41 -9.59 1.29 1.66
C GLN A 41 -9.72 2.78 1.93
N THR A 42 -10.24 3.14 3.11
CA THR A 42 -10.39 4.54 3.49
C THR A 42 -9.04 5.24 3.53
N LEU A 43 -8.04 4.59 4.10
CA LEU A 43 -6.70 5.13 4.17
C LEU A 43 -6.15 5.43 2.78
N LEU A 44 -6.24 4.45 1.88
CA LEU A 44 -5.69 4.62 0.54
C LEU A 44 -6.49 5.62 -0.28
N ASP A 45 -7.81 5.66 -0.10
CA ASP A 45 -8.64 6.68 -0.76
C ASP A 45 -8.23 8.08 -0.30
N THR A 46 -7.96 8.24 0.99
CA THR A 46 -7.52 9.52 1.52
C THR A 46 -6.19 9.94 0.90
N GLU A 47 -5.27 9.00 0.74
CA GLU A 47 -4.00 9.32 0.10
C GLU A 47 -4.19 9.65 -1.39
N CYS A 48 -5.11 8.95 -2.05
CA CYS A 48 -5.40 9.25 -3.46
C CYS A 48 -5.95 10.67 -3.63
N GLU A 49 -6.67 11.17 -2.65
CA GLU A 49 -7.22 12.54 -2.71
C GLU A 49 -6.14 13.61 -2.65
N ARG A 50 -4.93 13.24 -2.29
CA ARG A 50 -3.78 14.14 -2.34
C ARG A 50 -3.13 14.16 -3.73
N HIS A 51 -3.63 13.34 -4.64
CA HIS A 51 -3.18 13.26 -6.05
C HIS A 51 -1.68 12.97 -6.17
N PRO A 52 -1.17 11.93 -5.51
CA PRO A 52 0.22 11.54 -5.72
C PRO A 52 0.39 10.96 -7.11
N ARG A 53 1.55 11.18 -7.71
CA ARG A 53 1.85 10.53 -8.98
C ARG A 53 2.27 9.08 -8.76
N ARG A 54 2.84 8.80 -7.59
CA ARG A 54 3.22 7.44 -7.22
C ARG A 54 2.81 7.21 -5.79
N LEU A 55 2.00 6.20 -5.58
CA LEU A 55 1.64 5.75 -4.24
C LEU A 55 2.29 4.41 -4.03
N CYS A 56 3.24 4.36 -3.12
CA CYS A 56 4.02 3.16 -2.86
C CYS A 56 3.60 2.56 -1.53
N LEU A 57 3.38 1.26 -1.51
CA LEU A 57 3.04 0.55 -0.29
C LEU A 57 4.20 -0.35 0.08
N ASP A 58 4.76 -0.15 1.26
CA ASP A 58 5.81 -1.01 1.79
C ASP A 58 5.13 -2.06 2.66
N LEU A 59 5.21 -3.31 2.23
CA LEU A 59 4.55 -4.42 2.90
C LEU A 59 5.51 -5.29 3.69
N THR A 60 6.71 -4.77 3.99
CA THR A 60 7.71 -5.53 4.73
C THR A 60 7.17 -5.99 6.08
N GLY A 61 6.37 -5.16 6.73
CA GLY A 61 5.79 -5.50 8.03
C GLY A 61 4.49 -6.28 7.96
N VAL A 62 4.03 -6.63 6.76
CA VAL A 62 2.77 -7.34 6.60
C VAL A 62 3.00 -8.84 6.65
N ASP A 63 2.40 -9.49 7.65
CA ASP A 63 2.56 -10.93 7.86
C ASP A 63 1.58 -11.75 7.03
N PHE A 64 0.43 -11.16 6.72
CA PHE A 64 -0.64 -11.88 6.05
C PHE A 64 -1.52 -10.89 5.30
N LEU A 65 -2.01 -11.29 4.14
CA LEU A 65 -3.08 -10.56 3.49
C LEU A 65 -3.98 -11.56 2.76
N ASP A 66 -5.25 -11.19 2.62
CA ASP A 66 -6.22 -12.04 1.96
C ASP A 66 -6.80 -11.34 0.74
N SER A 67 -7.80 -11.97 0.12
CA SER A 67 -8.37 -11.44 -1.10
C SER A 67 -9.03 -10.07 -0.93
N SER A 68 -9.52 -9.76 0.28
CA SER A 68 -10.14 -8.45 0.48
C SER A 68 -9.09 -7.34 0.40
N ALA A 69 -7.89 -7.58 0.92
CA ALA A 69 -6.79 -6.62 0.78
C ALA A 69 -6.36 -6.49 -0.68
N LEU A 70 -6.32 -7.61 -1.39
CA LEU A 70 -5.97 -7.57 -2.82
C LEU A 70 -6.97 -6.75 -3.62
N HIS A 71 -8.26 -6.87 -3.29
CA HIS A 71 -9.29 -6.05 -3.93
C HIS A 71 -9.04 -4.56 -3.68
N VAL A 72 -8.65 -4.20 -2.46
CA VAL A 72 -8.33 -2.82 -2.14
C VAL A 72 -7.17 -2.32 -3.01
N PHE A 73 -6.13 -3.12 -3.14
CA PHE A 73 -4.97 -2.74 -3.95
C PHE A 73 -5.36 -2.55 -5.41
N VAL A 74 -6.14 -3.47 -5.97
CA VAL A 74 -6.56 -3.38 -7.37
C VAL A 74 -7.46 -2.15 -7.58
N HIS A 75 -8.38 -1.91 -6.65
CA HIS A 75 -9.25 -0.75 -6.73
C HIS A 75 -8.43 0.54 -6.73
N THR A 76 -7.46 0.62 -5.82
CA THR A 76 -6.60 1.80 -5.71
C THR A 76 -5.76 1.99 -6.97
N HIS A 77 -5.24 0.88 -7.52
CA HIS A 77 -4.49 0.93 -8.77
C HIS A 77 -5.34 1.52 -9.90
N LYS A 78 -6.57 1.04 -10.02
CA LYS A 78 -7.45 1.51 -11.10
C LYS A 78 -7.75 3.00 -10.95
N ARG A 79 -7.98 3.43 -9.72
CA ARG A 79 -8.26 4.84 -9.46
C ARG A 79 -7.06 5.71 -9.87
N LEU A 80 -5.86 5.32 -9.47
CA LEU A 80 -4.66 6.09 -9.79
C LEU A 80 -4.36 6.06 -11.28
N ALA A 81 -4.57 4.91 -11.93
CA ALA A 81 -4.36 4.80 -13.37
C ALA A 81 -5.24 5.78 -14.14
N GLY A 82 -6.47 6.00 -13.66
CA GLY A 82 -7.37 6.96 -14.27
C GLY A 82 -6.88 8.40 -14.14
N GLU A 83 -5.93 8.64 -13.25
CA GLU A 83 -5.37 9.97 -13.02
C GLU A 83 -3.93 10.07 -13.52
N SER A 84 -3.51 9.12 -14.35
CA SER A 84 -2.13 9.05 -14.87
C SER A 84 -1.10 8.90 -13.74
N ALA A 85 -1.51 8.26 -12.66
CA ALA A 85 -0.65 7.95 -11.52
C ALA A 85 -0.57 6.44 -11.38
N ARG A 86 0.20 5.97 -10.40
CA ARG A 86 0.34 4.52 -10.25
C ARG A 86 0.54 4.10 -8.81
N LEU A 87 0.10 2.89 -8.53
CA LEU A 87 0.32 2.21 -7.27
C LEU A 87 1.48 1.23 -7.48
N GLU A 88 2.40 1.19 -6.53
CA GLU A 88 3.49 0.23 -6.54
C GLU A 88 3.64 -0.40 -5.18
N LEU A 89 3.84 -1.73 -5.15
CA LEU A 89 4.21 -2.42 -3.93
C LEU A 89 5.73 -2.51 -3.94
N VAL A 90 6.39 -1.85 -2.99
CA VAL A 90 7.83 -1.67 -3.09
C VAL A 90 8.65 -2.65 -2.29
N SER A 91 8.05 -3.40 -1.38
CA SER A 91 8.73 -4.43 -0.62
C SER A 91 7.69 -5.31 0.04
N CYS A 92 8.00 -6.59 0.21
CA CYS A 92 7.07 -7.49 0.88
C CYS A 92 7.82 -8.74 1.35
N THR A 93 7.19 -9.48 2.26
CA THR A 93 7.72 -10.75 2.72
C THR A 93 7.60 -11.80 1.61
N PRO A 94 8.39 -12.87 1.69
CA PRO A 94 8.24 -13.96 0.70
C PRO A 94 6.84 -14.55 0.66
N ALA A 95 6.16 -14.65 1.80
CA ALA A 95 4.80 -15.19 1.83
C ALA A 95 3.84 -14.30 1.05
N VAL A 96 3.94 -12.99 1.22
CA VAL A 96 3.09 -12.04 0.50
C VAL A 96 3.42 -12.05 -0.98
N ARG A 97 4.71 -12.09 -1.33
CA ARG A 97 5.12 -12.16 -2.73
C ARG A 97 4.55 -13.40 -3.41
N ARG A 98 4.60 -14.53 -2.71
CA ARG A 98 4.05 -15.76 -3.24
C ARG A 98 2.55 -15.65 -3.50
N LEU A 99 1.82 -15.04 -2.57
CA LEU A 99 0.40 -14.83 -2.74
C LEU A 99 0.12 -13.95 -3.96
N LEU A 100 0.89 -12.89 -4.13
CA LEU A 100 0.72 -12.01 -5.29
C LEU A 100 0.96 -12.77 -6.59
N SER A 101 1.97 -13.64 -6.63
CA SER A 101 2.22 -14.45 -7.82
C SER A 101 1.08 -15.41 -8.10
N LEU A 102 0.57 -16.05 -7.04
CA LEU A 102 -0.51 -17.04 -7.19
C LEU A 102 -1.80 -16.39 -7.69
N THR A 103 -2.00 -15.13 -7.39
CA THR A 103 -3.20 -14.39 -7.82
C THR A 103 -2.96 -13.56 -9.07
N SER A 104 -1.78 -13.68 -9.66
CA SER A 104 -1.39 -12.94 -10.87
C SER A 104 -1.37 -11.44 -10.65
N LEU A 105 -1.07 -11.00 -9.44
CA LEU A 105 -0.99 -9.59 -9.10
C LEU A 105 0.45 -9.13 -8.85
N ASP A 106 1.43 -9.98 -9.19
CA ASP A 106 2.83 -9.65 -8.98
C ASP A 106 3.28 -8.47 -9.86
N TRP A 107 2.50 -8.11 -10.88
CA TRP A 107 2.80 -6.91 -11.68
C TRP A 107 2.68 -5.62 -10.87
N LEU A 108 2.04 -5.66 -9.70
CA LEU A 108 2.00 -4.49 -8.81
C LEU A 108 3.34 -4.26 -8.11
N LEU A 109 4.22 -5.26 -8.09
CA LEU A 109 5.51 -5.11 -7.45
C LEU A 109 6.41 -4.22 -8.31
N ALA A 110 7.07 -3.27 -7.66
CA ALA A 110 8.04 -2.43 -8.36
C ALA A 110 9.23 -3.29 -8.76
N THR A 111 9.89 -2.92 -9.86
CA THR A 111 11.05 -3.68 -10.35
C THR A 111 12.18 -3.71 -9.34
N CYS A 112 12.25 -2.77 -8.43
CA CYS A 112 13.27 -2.72 -7.39
C CYS A 112 12.78 -3.27 -6.06
N ALA A 113 11.67 -3.98 -6.05
CA ALA A 113 11.00 -4.39 -4.82
C ALA A 113 11.84 -5.32 -3.94
N SER A 114 12.79 -6.03 -4.53
CA SER A 114 13.64 -6.92 -3.75
C SER A 114 14.76 -6.19 -3.02
N SER A 115 14.95 -4.92 -3.29
CA SER A 115 15.99 -4.12 -2.65
C SER A 115 15.54 -3.65 -1.28
N PRO A 116 16.39 -3.70 -0.26
CA PRO A 116 16.02 -3.15 1.05
C PRO A 116 15.77 -1.65 1.02
N THR A 117 16.22 -0.96 -0.02
CA THR A 117 16.02 0.48 -0.15
C THR A 117 14.96 0.82 -1.19
N ALA A 118 14.10 -0.14 -1.53
CA ALA A 118 13.13 0.06 -2.60
C ALA A 118 12.24 1.27 -2.35
N ALA A 119 11.75 1.45 -1.12
CA ALA A 119 10.89 2.57 -0.79
C ALA A 119 11.63 3.90 -0.98
N GLN A 120 12.88 3.96 -0.53
CA GLN A 120 13.68 5.17 -0.69
C GLN A 120 13.94 5.48 -2.16
N ARG A 121 14.20 4.43 -2.95
CA ARG A 121 14.44 4.61 -4.38
C ARG A 121 13.18 5.12 -5.07
N CYS A 122 12.03 4.66 -4.63
CA CYS A 122 10.76 5.16 -5.16
C CYS A 122 10.66 6.67 -4.95
N LEU A 123 11.01 7.15 -3.79
CA LEU A 123 10.98 8.58 -3.51
C LEU A 123 12.04 9.34 -4.32
N ARG A 124 13.22 8.76 -4.46
CA ARG A 124 14.33 9.44 -5.15
C ARG A 124 14.08 9.62 -6.64
N LEU A 125 13.27 8.78 -7.22
CA LEU A 125 13.01 8.86 -8.65
C LEU A 125 12.11 10.04 -9.01
N MET A 126 11.66 10.76 -7.99
CA MET A 126 10.99 12.01 -8.21
C MET A 126 11.98 13.09 -8.58
#